data_a191ca281712ff45eb2b8a634000b18a
#
_entry.id   a191ca281712ff45eb2b8a634000b18a
#
_cell.length_a   1.000
_cell.length_b   1.000
_cell.length_c   1.000
_cell.angle_alpha   90.00
_cell.angle_beta   90.00
_cell.angle_gamma   90.00
#
_symmetry.space_group_name_H-M   'P 1'
#
loop_
_entity.id
_entity.type
_entity.pdbx_description
1 polymer ?
#
loop_
_entity_poly.entity_id
_entity_poly.type
_entity_poly.pdbx_seq_one_letter_code
_entity_poly.pdbx_strand_id
1 'polypeptide(L)'
;MKKFRALLMLAAIAVASLSMVSCDDDPWDDPYSHWHGWGDGYDQEETTIYDEADALCGEWYGPVEYTYRDGDGYSIAQFYANMRFARYITNSANGTGVETDYVYNEDGSVADSQTLQFTWKILSNFDIQVTYDNGGTYVLDANASQKGFTLAYDKQVGKNVFYGYMLGTGDIEGNQIAFDFEAVNRGTRASGTSEFVKSFGINEFRPSIKVNNGKLMKTR
;
A
#
# COMPACT_ATOMS: atom_id res chain seq x y z
N MET A 1 -12.33 -9.06 -38.56
CA MET A 1 -12.66 -9.92 -37.41
C MET A 1 -11.48 -10.84 -37.15
N LYS A 2 -10.54 -10.46 -36.32
CA LYS A 2 -9.40 -11.31 -35.93
C LYS A 2 -9.61 -11.65 -34.44
N LYS A 3 -9.82 -12.95 -34.20
CA LYS A 3 -10.09 -13.52 -32.88
C LYS A 3 -8.84 -13.46 -32.02
N PHE A 4 -8.87 -12.69 -30.95
CA PHE A 4 -7.87 -12.78 -29.89
C PHE A 4 -8.15 -14.09 -29.13
N ARG A 5 -7.27 -15.05 -29.26
CA ARG A 5 -7.25 -16.24 -28.40
C ARG A 5 -6.46 -15.86 -27.14
N ALA A 6 -7.17 -15.70 -26.05
CA ALA A 6 -6.56 -15.65 -24.72
C ALA A 6 -5.88 -17.01 -24.47
N LEU A 7 -4.59 -16.98 -24.21
CA LEU A 7 -3.82 -18.13 -23.79
C LEU A 7 -4.02 -18.27 -22.27
N LEU A 8 -4.98 -19.12 -21.87
CA LEU A 8 -5.14 -19.57 -20.48
C LEU A 8 -3.97 -20.51 -20.17
N MET A 9 -2.92 -19.98 -19.55
CA MET A 9 -1.93 -20.80 -18.86
C MET A 9 -2.52 -21.16 -17.51
N LEU A 10 -3.05 -22.36 -17.39
CA LEU A 10 -3.35 -23.00 -16.10
C LEU A 10 -2.01 -23.34 -15.44
N ALA A 11 -1.49 -22.44 -14.62
CA ALA A 11 -0.48 -22.80 -13.65
C ALA A 11 -1.20 -23.36 -12.43
N ALA A 12 -1.14 -24.67 -12.25
CA ALA A 12 -1.54 -25.32 -11.01
C ALA A 12 -0.60 -24.83 -9.91
N ILE A 13 -1.01 -23.81 -9.17
CA ILE A 13 -0.32 -23.35 -7.98
C ILE A 13 -0.62 -24.36 -6.89
N ALA A 14 0.36 -25.19 -6.56
CA ALA A 14 0.36 -25.91 -5.30
C ALA A 14 0.25 -24.83 -4.19
N VAL A 15 -0.89 -24.82 -3.52
CA VAL A 15 -1.09 -24.00 -2.33
C VAL A 15 -0.19 -24.58 -1.23
N ALA A 16 1.07 -24.14 -1.23
CA ALA A 16 1.84 -24.20 0.00
C ALA A 16 1.13 -23.22 0.93
N SER A 17 0.46 -23.75 1.94
CA SER A 17 -0.04 -23.01 3.07
C SER A 17 1.14 -22.37 3.79
N LEU A 18 1.62 -21.24 3.29
CA LEU A 18 2.44 -20.35 4.05
C LEU A 18 1.54 -19.84 5.16
N SER A 19 1.75 -20.35 6.36
CA SER A 19 1.27 -19.73 7.59
C SER A 19 1.79 -18.29 7.57
N MET A 20 0.97 -17.38 7.08
CA MET A 20 1.25 -15.96 7.18
C MET A 20 1.22 -15.66 8.67
N VAL A 21 2.39 -15.38 9.23
CA VAL A 21 2.52 -14.79 10.53
C VAL A 21 1.83 -13.42 10.40
N SER A 22 0.61 -13.36 10.89
CA SER A 22 -0.09 -12.10 11.11
C SER A 22 0.82 -11.24 11.98
N CYS A 23 0.85 -9.94 11.77
CA CYS A 23 1.53 -8.97 12.64
C CYS A 23 0.85 -8.89 14.02
N ASP A 24 0.62 -10.02 14.66
CA ASP A 24 -0.27 -10.19 15.81
C ASP A 24 0.51 -10.46 17.11
N ASP A 25 1.79 -10.10 17.17
CA ASP A 25 2.52 -10.10 18.43
C ASP A 25 2.32 -8.73 19.11
N ASP A 26 1.47 -8.76 20.14
CA ASP A 26 1.24 -7.66 21.07
C ASP A 26 2.59 -7.31 21.74
N PRO A 27 3.16 -6.10 21.51
CA PRO A 27 4.44 -5.72 22.12
C PRO A 27 4.33 -5.50 23.66
N TRP A 28 3.16 -5.71 24.24
CA TRP A 28 2.89 -5.42 25.65
C TRP A 28 3.04 -6.60 26.60
N ASP A 29 3.32 -7.82 26.10
CA ASP A 29 3.50 -9.02 26.94
C ASP A 29 4.99 -9.36 27.26
N ASP A 30 5.88 -8.36 27.26
CA ASP A 30 7.24 -8.55 27.77
C ASP A 30 7.27 -8.34 29.30
N PRO A 31 7.40 -9.42 30.10
CA PRO A 31 7.43 -9.32 31.56
C PRO A 31 8.71 -8.66 32.12
N TYR A 32 9.65 -8.22 31.27
CA TYR A 32 10.91 -7.61 31.67
C TYR A 32 11.00 -6.09 31.50
N SER A 33 9.94 -5.40 31.04
CA SER A 33 9.96 -3.94 30.84
C SER A 33 9.82 -3.12 32.13
N HIS A 34 9.92 -3.72 33.32
CA HIS A 34 9.62 -3.07 34.61
C HIS A 34 10.85 -2.58 35.39
N TRP A 35 11.93 -2.18 34.73
CA TRP A 35 13.05 -1.54 35.46
C TRP A 35 13.76 -0.48 34.56
N HIS A 36 13.19 0.70 34.43
CA HIS A 36 14.01 1.90 34.21
C HIS A 36 13.42 3.12 34.89
N GLY A 37 14.27 3.64 35.69
CA GLY A 37 14.11 4.63 36.72
C GLY A 37 13.66 6.00 36.23
N TRP A 38 13.14 6.71 37.16
CA TRP A 38 12.79 8.11 37.27
C TRP A 38 13.82 9.00 36.54
N GLY A 39 13.43 9.50 35.34
CA GLY A 39 14.09 10.58 34.66
C GLY A 39 12.98 11.42 34.02
N ASP A 40 12.79 12.65 34.56
CA ASP A 40 11.93 13.67 33.95
C ASP A 40 12.58 14.19 32.64
N GLY A 41 12.51 13.38 31.59
CA GLY A 41 12.80 13.72 30.24
C GLY A 41 11.72 13.10 29.39
N TYR A 42 10.88 13.89 28.77
CA TYR A 42 10.06 13.46 27.65
C TYR A 42 11.03 13.16 26.50
N ASP A 43 11.65 11.98 26.53
CA ASP A 43 12.31 11.42 25.37
C ASP A 43 11.21 11.23 24.31
N GLN A 44 11.14 12.13 23.36
CA GLN A 44 10.38 11.87 22.14
C GLN A 44 11.10 10.68 21.49
N GLU A 45 10.54 9.50 21.65
CA GLU A 45 11.06 8.29 20.99
C GLU A 45 11.25 8.62 19.52
N GLU A 46 12.50 8.54 19.08
CA GLU A 46 12.87 8.84 17.71
C GLU A 46 12.09 7.91 16.77
N THR A 47 11.38 8.47 15.81
CA THR A 47 10.61 7.69 14.83
C THR A 47 11.55 6.87 13.97
N THR A 48 11.31 5.59 13.88
CA THR A 48 12.17 4.64 13.14
C THR A 48 11.47 4.09 11.89
N ILE A 49 12.25 3.54 10.96
CA ILE A 49 11.71 2.82 9.80
C ILE A 49 10.91 1.57 10.20
N TYR A 50 11.11 1.05 11.41
CA TYR A 50 10.36 -0.07 11.94
C TYR A 50 8.96 0.36 12.38
N ASP A 51 8.81 1.56 12.98
CA ASP A 51 7.50 2.14 13.31
C ASP A 51 6.67 2.38 12.05
N GLU A 52 7.33 2.87 10.98
CA GLU A 52 6.65 3.06 9.70
C GLU A 52 6.21 1.72 9.10
N ALA A 53 7.05 0.69 9.21
CA ALA A 53 6.70 -0.65 8.75
C ALA A 53 5.55 -1.26 9.56
N ASP A 54 5.46 -0.98 10.87
CA ASP A 54 4.32 -1.37 11.70
C ASP A 54 3.03 -0.69 11.24
N ALA A 55 3.09 0.61 10.97
CA ALA A 55 1.96 1.35 10.44
C ALA A 55 1.54 0.90 9.03
N LEU A 56 2.51 0.54 8.16
CA LEU A 56 2.24 0.11 6.79
C LEU A 56 1.63 -1.29 6.71
N CYS A 57 2.05 -2.20 7.62
CA CYS A 57 1.54 -3.58 7.66
C CYS A 57 0.03 -3.61 7.88
N GLY A 58 -0.68 -4.35 7.02
CA GLY A 58 -2.13 -4.45 7.08
C GLY A 58 -2.77 -4.50 5.71
N GLU A 59 -4.05 -4.22 5.67
CA GLU A 59 -4.86 -4.24 4.45
C GLU A 59 -5.44 -2.85 4.21
N TRP A 60 -5.26 -2.36 2.99
CA TRP A 60 -5.59 -1.03 2.54
C TRP A 60 -6.50 -1.10 1.32
N TYR A 61 -7.56 -0.32 1.29
CA TYR A 61 -8.51 -0.31 0.19
C TYR A 61 -8.91 1.10 -0.21
N GLY A 62 -8.97 1.35 -1.51
CA GLY A 62 -9.42 2.63 -2.02
C GLY A 62 -9.23 2.79 -3.52
N PRO A 63 -9.55 3.98 -4.04
CA PRO A 63 -9.41 4.30 -5.45
C PRO A 63 -7.95 4.53 -5.85
N VAL A 64 -7.65 4.13 -7.09
CA VAL A 64 -6.34 4.25 -7.74
C VAL A 64 -6.50 4.88 -9.12
N GLU A 65 -5.56 5.75 -9.47
CA GLU A 65 -5.37 6.27 -10.82
C GLU A 65 -3.94 5.97 -11.27
N TYR A 66 -3.81 5.11 -12.27
CA TYR A 66 -2.53 4.73 -12.86
C TYR A 66 -2.33 5.47 -14.18
N THR A 67 -1.35 6.36 -14.20
CA THR A 67 -0.85 7.03 -15.41
C THR A 67 0.39 6.30 -15.89
N TYR A 68 0.38 5.83 -17.13
CA TYR A 68 1.49 5.06 -17.70
C TYR A 68 1.79 5.48 -19.13
N ARG A 69 3.04 5.27 -19.55
CA ARG A 69 3.47 5.56 -20.91
C ARG A 69 2.81 4.56 -21.88
N ASP A 70 2.22 5.08 -22.96
CA ASP A 70 1.59 4.31 -24.03
C ASP A 70 2.04 4.89 -25.39
N GLY A 71 3.07 4.28 -25.98
CA GLY A 71 3.74 4.83 -27.17
C GLY A 71 4.39 6.18 -26.88
N ASP A 72 4.03 7.21 -27.67
CA ASP A 72 4.55 8.58 -27.51
C ASP A 72 3.73 9.43 -26.52
N GLY A 73 2.74 8.84 -25.86
CA GLY A 73 1.82 9.55 -24.94
C GLY A 73 1.68 8.85 -23.59
N TYR A 74 0.67 9.31 -22.85
CA TYR A 74 0.27 8.69 -21.58
C TYR A 74 -1.18 8.21 -21.66
N SER A 75 -1.43 7.09 -21.03
CA SER A 75 -2.78 6.56 -20.80
C SER A 75 -3.08 6.57 -19.30
N ILE A 76 -4.37 6.68 -18.95
CA ILE A 76 -4.83 6.66 -17.57
C ILE A 76 -5.78 5.49 -17.38
N ALA A 77 -5.56 4.70 -16.33
CA ALA A 77 -6.48 3.68 -15.85
C ALA A 77 -6.96 4.05 -14.43
N GLN A 78 -8.25 3.87 -14.15
CA GLN A 78 -8.84 4.13 -12.84
C GLN A 78 -9.56 2.87 -12.37
N PHE A 79 -9.29 2.46 -11.14
CA PHE A 79 -9.82 1.24 -10.54
C PHE A 79 -9.81 1.35 -9.01
N TYR A 80 -10.37 0.38 -8.31
CA TYR A 80 -10.18 0.21 -6.88
C TYR A 80 -9.13 -0.86 -6.63
N ALA A 81 -8.23 -0.64 -5.68
CA ALA A 81 -7.24 -1.63 -5.27
C ALA A 81 -7.41 -2.01 -3.81
N ASN A 82 -7.13 -3.27 -3.53
CA ASN A 82 -6.91 -3.80 -2.20
C ASN A 82 -5.44 -4.19 -2.10
N MET A 83 -4.66 -3.47 -1.30
CA MET A 83 -3.25 -3.75 -1.06
C MET A 83 -3.05 -4.32 0.34
N ARG A 84 -2.38 -5.46 0.43
CA ARG A 84 -2.02 -6.07 1.70
C ARG A 84 -0.51 -6.14 1.83
N PHE A 85 0.01 -5.55 2.92
CA PHE A 85 1.43 -5.56 3.27
C PHE A 85 1.67 -6.54 4.43
N ALA A 86 2.69 -7.38 4.30
CA ALA A 86 3.13 -8.31 5.34
C ALA A 86 4.65 -8.30 5.46
N ARG A 87 5.18 -8.37 6.68
CA ARG A 87 6.63 -8.46 6.92
C ARG A 87 7.16 -9.87 6.65
N TYR A 88 8.44 -9.99 6.35
CA TYR A 88 9.12 -11.29 6.32
C TYR A 88 9.27 -11.88 7.72
N ILE A 89 9.67 -11.03 8.66
CA ILE A 89 9.85 -11.37 10.08
C ILE A 89 9.47 -10.15 10.93
N THR A 90 9.12 -10.38 12.18
CA THR A 90 8.92 -9.32 13.18
C THR A 90 10.13 -8.39 13.23
N ASN A 91 9.90 -7.09 13.38
CA ASN A 91 10.95 -6.06 13.40
C ASN A 91 11.79 -5.96 12.12
N SER A 92 11.23 -6.29 10.96
CA SER A 92 11.84 -5.99 9.67
C SER A 92 11.17 -4.78 9.02
N ALA A 93 11.96 -3.97 8.30
CA ALA A 93 11.46 -2.87 7.49
C ALA A 93 11.29 -3.28 6.00
N ASN A 94 10.93 -4.54 5.78
CA ASN A 94 10.70 -5.12 4.45
C ASN A 94 9.76 -6.32 4.52
N GLY A 95 9.19 -6.69 3.37
CA GLY A 95 8.27 -7.80 3.31
C GLY A 95 7.73 -8.07 1.91
N THR A 96 6.60 -8.77 1.89
CA THR A 96 5.83 -9.08 0.68
C THR A 96 4.48 -8.43 0.75
N GLY A 97 3.80 -8.37 -0.38
CA GLY A 97 2.42 -7.94 -0.44
C GLY A 97 1.67 -8.49 -1.62
N VAL A 98 0.37 -8.31 -1.57
CA VAL A 98 -0.56 -8.68 -2.63
C VAL A 98 -1.45 -7.49 -2.89
N GLU A 99 -1.59 -7.13 -4.15
CA GLU A 99 -2.56 -6.14 -4.63
C GLU A 99 -3.62 -6.84 -5.46
N THR A 100 -4.88 -6.54 -5.20
CA THR A 100 -5.99 -6.99 -6.04
C THR A 100 -6.74 -5.78 -6.54
N ASP A 101 -6.71 -5.58 -7.86
CA ASP A 101 -7.43 -4.50 -8.53
C ASP A 101 -8.82 -4.94 -8.93
N TYR A 102 -9.78 -4.03 -8.82
CA TYR A 102 -11.17 -4.26 -9.15
C TYR A 102 -11.71 -3.17 -10.07
N VAL A 103 -12.34 -3.60 -11.13
CA VAL A 103 -13.20 -2.75 -11.97
C VAL A 103 -14.65 -3.17 -11.71
N TYR A 104 -15.50 -2.20 -11.40
CA TYR A 104 -16.91 -2.47 -11.10
C TYR A 104 -17.81 -2.08 -12.26
N ASN A 105 -18.90 -2.81 -12.44
CA ASN A 105 -20.05 -2.46 -13.27
C ASN A 105 -20.88 -1.34 -12.61
N GLU A 106 -21.80 -0.76 -13.37
CA GLU A 106 -22.73 0.26 -12.85
C GLU A 106 -23.63 -0.26 -11.72
N ASP A 107 -23.89 -1.57 -11.67
CA ASP A 107 -24.68 -2.21 -10.62
C ASP A 107 -23.87 -2.56 -9.36
N GLY A 108 -22.55 -2.21 -9.34
CA GLY A 108 -21.65 -2.49 -8.24
C GLY A 108 -21.06 -3.90 -8.21
N SER A 109 -21.40 -4.76 -9.18
CA SER A 109 -20.76 -6.07 -9.33
C SER A 109 -19.34 -5.92 -9.90
N VAL A 110 -18.44 -6.86 -9.59
CA VAL A 110 -17.09 -6.87 -10.15
C VAL A 110 -17.16 -7.23 -11.64
N ALA A 111 -16.70 -6.32 -12.49
CA ALA A 111 -16.61 -6.52 -13.94
C ALA A 111 -15.34 -7.26 -14.33
N ASP A 112 -14.22 -6.91 -13.69
CA ASP A 112 -12.91 -7.50 -13.91
C ASP A 112 -12.05 -7.36 -12.65
N SER A 113 -11.09 -8.26 -12.46
CA SER A 113 -10.11 -8.19 -11.39
C SER A 113 -8.80 -8.83 -11.79
N GLN A 114 -7.71 -8.29 -11.25
CA GLN A 114 -6.39 -8.89 -11.35
C GLN A 114 -5.71 -8.91 -9.98
N THR A 115 -4.79 -9.85 -9.79
CA THR A 115 -3.99 -9.93 -8.58
C THR A 115 -2.52 -9.86 -8.94
N LEU A 116 -1.79 -8.98 -8.27
CA LEU A 116 -0.37 -8.74 -8.42
C LEU A 116 0.33 -9.07 -7.10
N GLN A 117 1.52 -9.66 -7.18
CA GLN A 117 2.38 -9.85 -6.03
C GLN A 117 3.51 -8.82 -6.09
N PHE A 118 3.97 -8.38 -4.91
CA PHE A 118 5.07 -7.45 -4.80
C PHE A 118 5.91 -7.72 -3.55
N THR A 119 7.12 -7.20 -3.57
CA THR A 119 7.97 -7.04 -2.39
C THR A 119 8.06 -5.56 -2.04
N TRP A 120 8.28 -5.26 -0.78
CA TRP A 120 8.45 -3.89 -0.32
C TRP A 120 9.59 -3.76 0.68
N LYS A 121 10.15 -2.57 0.77
CA LYS A 121 11.11 -2.18 1.80
C LYS A 121 11.01 -0.69 2.09
N ILE A 122 11.29 -0.31 3.34
CA ILE A 122 11.46 1.07 3.76
C ILE A 122 12.95 1.37 3.77
N LEU A 123 13.33 2.47 3.14
CA LEU A 123 14.70 2.95 3.06
C LEU A 123 15.05 3.80 4.29
N SER A 124 16.33 4.07 4.51
CA SER A 124 16.81 4.85 5.66
C SER A 124 16.32 6.30 5.70
N ASN A 125 15.85 6.83 4.57
CA ASN A 125 15.23 8.14 4.45
C ASN A 125 13.69 8.09 4.54
N PHE A 126 13.12 6.97 4.97
CA PHE A 126 11.68 6.69 5.08
C PHE A 126 10.94 6.56 3.74
N ASP A 127 11.62 6.53 2.61
CA ASP A 127 10.97 6.21 1.35
C ASP A 127 10.54 4.74 1.34
N ILE A 128 9.34 4.47 0.82
CA ILE A 128 8.84 3.12 0.62
C ILE A 128 9.13 2.71 -0.83
N GLN A 129 9.86 1.63 -1.02
CA GLN A 129 10.06 1.03 -2.34
C GLN A 129 9.18 -0.20 -2.48
N VAL A 130 8.39 -0.26 -3.56
CA VAL A 130 7.53 -1.40 -3.93
C VAL A 130 8.01 -1.94 -5.26
N THR A 131 8.26 -3.26 -5.34
CA THR A 131 8.69 -3.93 -6.56
C THR A 131 7.74 -5.06 -6.88
N TYR A 132 7.03 -4.96 -8.00
CA TYR A 132 6.10 -5.98 -8.48
C TYR A 132 6.84 -7.12 -9.18
N ASP A 133 6.26 -8.32 -9.14
CA ASP A 133 6.84 -9.52 -9.76
C ASP A 133 6.98 -9.41 -11.28
N ASN A 134 6.21 -8.52 -11.91
CA ASN A 134 6.34 -8.19 -13.33
C ASN A 134 7.54 -7.28 -13.66
N GLY A 135 8.35 -6.90 -12.66
CA GLY A 135 9.57 -6.11 -12.79
C GLY A 135 9.40 -4.61 -12.57
N GLY A 136 8.18 -4.10 -12.43
CA GLY A 136 7.93 -2.68 -12.15
C GLY A 136 8.35 -2.30 -10.72
N THR A 137 9.20 -1.28 -10.57
CA THR A 137 9.60 -0.75 -9.28
C THR A 137 9.12 0.68 -9.12
N TYR A 138 8.45 0.95 -8.01
CA TYR A 138 7.93 2.25 -7.64
C TYR A 138 8.52 2.72 -6.31
N VAL A 139 8.64 4.04 -6.15
CA VAL A 139 9.08 4.67 -4.91
C VAL A 139 8.01 5.67 -4.47
N LEU A 140 7.72 5.64 -3.18
CA LEU A 140 6.93 6.64 -2.47
C LEU A 140 7.91 7.49 -1.68
N ASP A 141 7.98 8.77 -2.02
CA ASP A 141 8.91 9.74 -1.41
C ASP A 141 8.30 10.28 -0.11
N ALA A 142 8.96 10.02 1.02
CA ALA A 142 8.52 10.48 2.33
C ALA A 142 8.70 11.99 2.54
N ASN A 143 9.55 12.63 1.74
CA ASN A 143 9.96 14.03 1.90
C ASN A 143 9.34 14.97 0.87
N ALA A 144 8.56 14.43 -0.08
CA ALA A 144 7.91 15.23 -1.11
C ALA A 144 6.52 15.71 -0.64
N SER A 145 6.32 17.03 -0.58
CA SER A 145 5.05 17.63 -0.15
C SER A 145 3.92 17.52 -1.17
N GLN A 146 4.22 17.28 -2.45
CA GLN A 146 3.21 17.23 -3.52
C GLN A 146 2.99 15.85 -4.14
N LYS A 147 4.06 15.10 -4.38
CA LYS A 147 4.01 13.77 -5.00
C LYS A 147 4.64 12.68 -4.10
N GLY A 148 4.60 12.90 -2.81
CA GLY A 148 4.96 11.95 -1.79
C GLY A 148 3.76 11.14 -1.31
N PHE A 149 3.83 10.69 -0.07
CA PHE A 149 2.73 9.97 0.57
C PHE A 149 2.46 10.51 1.98
N THR A 150 1.32 10.12 2.53
CA THR A 150 0.96 10.28 3.94
C THR A 150 0.38 8.95 4.44
N LEU A 151 0.92 8.48 5.56
CA LEU A 151 0.43 7.33 6.30
C LEU A 151 0.15 7.80 7.74
N ALA A 152 -1.12 7.95 8.11
CA ALA A 152 -1.51 8.62 9.34
C ALA A 152 -2.93 8.22 9.80
N TYR A 153 -3.28 8.60 11.02
CA TYR A 153 -4.68 8.57 11.48
C TYR A 153 -5.39 9.88 11.11
N ASP A 154 -6.42 9.76 10.29
CA ASP A 154 -7.27 10.89 9.92
C ASP A 154 -8.42 11.05 10.93
N LYS A 155 -8.35 12.08 11.79
CA LYS A 155 -9.36 12.38 12.82
C LYS A 155 -10.71 12.77 12.23
N GLN A 156 -10.77 13.25 10.98
CA GLN A 156 -12.04 13.65 10.36
C GLN A 156 -12.83 12.43 9.89
N VAL A 157 -12.13 11.42 9.39
CA VAL A 157 -12.75 10.15 8.95
C VAL A 157 -12.78 9.12 10.07
N GLY A 158 -11.96 9.28 11.13
CA GLY A 158 -11.83 8.33 12.23
C GLY A 158 -11.17 7.01 11.82
N LYS A 159 -10.22 7.06 10.88
CA LYS A 159 -9.55 5.88 10.32
C LYS A 159 -8.08 6.16 10.05
N ASN A 160 -7.30 5.08 10.02
CA ASN A 160 -5.97 5.13 9.45
C ASN A 160 -6.10 5.26 7.92
N VAL A 161 -5.31 6.16 7.33
CA VAL A 161 -5.29 6.47 5.89
C VAL A 161 -3.88 6.31 5.35
N PHE A 162 -3.81 5.89 4.09
CA PHE A 162 -2.57 5.82 3.34
C PHE A 162 -2.85 6.34 1.93
N TYR A 163 -2.35 7.53 1.61
CA TYR A 163 -2.60 8.16 0.33
C TYR A 163 -1.36 8.86 -0.22
N GLY A 164 -1.33 9.08 -1.52
CA GLY A 164 -0.23 9.77 -2.18
C GLY A 164 0.06 9.25 -3.57
N TYR A 165 1.35 9.15 -3.87
CA TYR A 165 1.86 8.80 -5.20
C TYR A 165 2.97 7.77 -5.09
N MET A 166 2.92 6.76 -5.97
CA MET A 166 4.03 5.85 -6.26
C MET A 166 4.61 6.25 -7.61
N LEU A 167 5.88 6.58 -7.66
CA LEU A 167 6.57 7.02 -8.87
C LEU A 167 7.41 5.88 -9.44
N GLY A 168 7.20 5.55 -10.71
CA GLY A 168 7.95 4.51 -11.41
C GLY A 168 9.42 4.89 -11.57
N THR A 169 10.30 3.89 -11.49
CA THR A 169 11.75 4.06 -11.61
C THR A 169 12.31 3.17 -12.71
N GLY A 170 13.50 3.50 -13.23
CA GLY A 170 14.15 2.72 -14.28
C GLY A 170 13.34 2.67 -15.58
N ASP A 171 13.06 1.48 -16.07
CA ASP A 171 12.36 1.27 -17.37
C ASP A 171 10.91 1.79 -17.37
N ILE A 172 10.33 2.03 -16.19
CA ILE A 172 8.98 2.59 -16.04
C ILE A 172 9.00 4.02 -15.52
N GLU A 173 10.13 4.73 -15.64
CA GLU A 173 10.22 6.14 -15.29
C GLU A 173 9.18 6.98 -16.07
N GLY A 174 8.48 7.85 -15.36
CA GLY A 174 7.35 8.62 -15.87
C GLY A 174 5.98 7.97 -15.65
N ASN A 175 5.91 6.69 -15.29
CA ASN A 175 4.69 6.09 -14.80
C ASN A 175 4.42 6.56 -13.37
N GLN A 176 3.14 6.76 -13.04
CA GLN A 176 2.71 7.24 -11.74
C GLN A 176 1.43 6.55 -11.31
N ILE A 177 1.36 6.16 -10.05
CA ILE A 177 0.15 5.66 -9.40
C ILE A 177 -0.24 6.66 -8.33
N ALA A 178 -1.36 7.35 -8.50
CA ALA A 178 -2.01 8.10 -7.44
C ALA A 178 -2.99 7.17 -6.71
N PHE A 179 -3.02 7.20 -5.38
CA PHE A 179 -3.87 6.33 -4.59
C PHE A 179 -4.42 7.05 -3.35
N ASP A 180 -5.59 6.58 -2.88
CA ASP A 180 -6.24 7.12 -1.69
C ASP A 180 -6.92 5.97 -0.92
N PHE A 181 -6.19 5.40 0.02
CA PHE A 181 -6.59 4.21 0.76
C PHE A 181 -7.02 4.51 2.18
N GLU A 182 -7.96 3.70 2.66
CA GLU A 182 -8.33 3.57 4.06
C GLU A 182 -7.98 2.16 4.54
N ALA A 183 -7.61 2.04 5.84
CA ALA A 183 -7.37 0.75 6.45
C ALA A 183 -8.65 -0.10 6.48
N VAL A 184 -8.54 -1.38 6.10
CA VAL A 184 -9.64 -2.34 6.12
C VAL A 184 -9.73 -3.00 7.48
N ASN A 185 -10.80 -2.70 8.24
CA ASN A 185 -11.07 -3.32 9.52
C ASN A 185 -11.76 -4.68 9.34
N ARG A 186 -11.01 -5.77 9.40
CA ARG A 186 -11.58 -7.12 9.44
C ARG A 186 -11.76 -7.57 10.89
N GLY A 187 -12.68 -7.00 11.64
CA GLY A 187 -13.35 -7.50 12.85
C GLY A 187 -12.63 -8.39 13.89
N THR A 188 -11.35 -8.71 13.75
CA THR A 188 -10.55 -9.51 14.68
C THR A 188 -9.12 -9.00 14.69
N ARG A 189 -8.76 -8.31 15.79
CA ARG A 189 -7.39 -8.02 16.27
C ARG A 189 -6.33 -7.75 15.20
N ALA A 190 -6.62 -6.95 14.20
CA ALA A 190 -5.58 -6.41 13.34
C ALA A 190 -5.26 -4.98 13.79
N SER A 191 -4.01 -4.60 13.74
CA SER A 191 -3.47 -3.27 14.04
C SER A 191 -4.16 -2.11 13.32
N GLY A 192 -5.15 -2.36 12.49
CA GLY A 192 -5.93 -1.37 11.74
C GLY A 192 -7.00 -0.61 12.55
N THR A 193 -7.27 -0.98 13.81
CA THR A 193 -8.31 -0.32 14.63
C THR A 193 -7.76 0.69 15.63
N SER A 194 -6.47 0.66 15.95
CA SER A 194 -5.86 1.66 16.81
C SER A 194 -5.44 2.88 16.00
N GLU A 195 -5.72 4.06 16.56
CA GLU A 195 -5.20 5.32 16.04
C GLU A 195 -3.68 5.25 15.95
N PHE A 196 -3.10 5.59 14.80
CA PHE A 196 -1.64 5.69 14.68
C PHE A 196 -1.14 6.81 15.59
N VAL A 197 -0.19 6.47 16.42
CA VAL A 197 0.47 7.44 17.32
C VAL A 197 1.40 8.35 16.52
N LYS A 198 2.01 7.82 15.47
CA LYS A 198 2.96 8.53 14.59
C LYS A 198 2.40 8.64 13.18
N SER A 199 2.76 9.72 12.49
CA SER A 199 2.47 9.92 11.06
C SER A 199 3.76 9.85 10.26
N PHE A 200 3.67 9.33 9.03
CA PHE A 200 4.80 9.16 8.12
C PHE A 200 4.50 9.83 6.79
N GLY A 201 5.54 10.40 6.16
CA GLY A 201 5.42 11.22 4.97
C GLY A 201 4.85 12.61 5.24
N ILE A 202 5.03 13.51 4.27
CA ILE A 202 4.64 14.93 4.38
C ILE A 202 3.76 15.40 3.23
N ASN A 203 3.15 14.49 2.45
CA ASN A 203 2.34 14.89 1.32
C ASN A 203 1.08 15.64 1.78
N GLU A 204 1.00 16.92 1.46
CA GLU A 204 -0.11 17.80 1.85
C GLU A 204 -1.36 17.62 0.96
N PHE A 205 -1.19 16.98 -0.20
CA PHE A 205 -2.25 16.87 -1.21
C PHE A 205 -2.80 15.45 -1.27
N ARG A 206 -3.98 15.26 -0.70
CA ARG A 206 -4.74 14.02 -0.87
C ARG A 206 -5.26 13.94 -2.30
N PRO A 207 -4.91 12.89 -3.09
CA PRO A 207 -5.39 12.74 -4.46
C PRO A 207 -6.92 12.66 -4.51
N SER A 208 -7.55 13.43 -5.40
CA SER A 208 -8.99 13.33 -5.64
C SER A 208 -9.26 12.43 -6.82
N ILE A 209 -9.35 11.13 -6.59
CA ILE A 209 -9.52 10.11 -7.61
C ILE A 209 -11.00 9.77 -7.75
N LYS A 210 -11.54 9.95 -8.97
CA LYS A 210 -12.92 9.59 -9.30
C LYS A 210 -12.91 8.36 -10.20
N VAL A 211 -13.10 7.19 -9.62
CA VAL A 211 -13.26 5.97 -10.39
C VAL A 211 -14.65 5.97 -11.03
N ASN A 212 -14.69 6.06 -12.36
CA ASN A 212 -15.93 5.88 -13.10
C ASN A 212 -16.21 4.39 -13.24
N ASN A 213 -17.34 3.94 -12.72
CA ASN A 213 -17.77 2.55 -12.76
C ASN A 213 -17.70 2.01 -14.21
N GLY A 214 -16.98 0.92 -14.40
CA GLY A 214 -17.04 0.10 -15.61
C GLY A 214 -16.19 0.51 -16.80
N LYS A 215 -15.25 1.46 -16.71
CA LYS A 215 -14.37 1.77 -17.86
C LYS A 215 -12.93 2.07 -17.46
N LEU A 216 -12.02 1.26 -17.99
CA LEU A 216 -10.65 1.70 -18.24
C LEU A 216 -10.74 2.88 -19.22
N MET A 217 -10.67 4.11 -18.71
CA MET A 217 -10.62 5.29 -19.58
C MET A 217 -9.20 5.42 -20.12
N LYS A 218 -9.01 5.01 -21.38
CA LYS A 218 -7.82 5.38 -22.14
C LYS A 218 -8.04 6.80 -22.64
N THR A 219 -7.41 7.77 -22.00
CA THR A 219 -7.24 9.12 -22.58
C THR A 219 -5.92 9.14 -23.36
N ARG A 220 -5.98 9.60 -24.58
CA ARG A 220 -4.81 9.89 -25.45
C ARG A 220 -4.30 11.29 -25.17
#